data_a826805eb79c0d727fefc5cb9d80e17b
#
_entry.id   a826805eb79c0d727fefc5cb9d80e17b
#
_cell.length_a   1.000
_cell.length_b   1.000
_cell.length_c   1.000
_cell.angle_alpha   90.00
_cell.angle_beta   90.00
_cell.angle_gamma   90.00
#
_symmetry.space_group_name_H-M   'P 1'
#
loop_
_entity.id
_entity.type
_entity.pdbx_description
1 polymer ?
#
loop_
_entity_poly.entity_id
_entity_poly.type
_entity_poly.pdbx_seq_one_letter_code
_entity_poly.pdbx_strand_id
1 'polypeptide(L)'
;VELTPHQERMIQLKDFRKNCRIALRPFRYDGSLITHFTYKEYDYAKEVEIATIQNENYRLSFNSMAVLNEPISIKIYDKPKKYRDRVLLYESTGVANSEFTTETNEMIVKLKEAKSKKLAENTDISDKERSYQKKIIENIRLKKLFINYIIPYTERGYKIDEDGNESRVLTKGSIILAVGYNNL
;
A
#
# COMPACT_ATOMS: atom_id res chain seq x y z
N VAL A 1 -20.95 27.72 -15.28
CA VAL A 1 -20.94 27.55 -13.81
C VAL A 1 -19.56 27.11 -13.38
N GLU A 2 -18.93 27.92 -12.55
CA GLU A 2 -17.61 27.57 -11.99
C GLU A 2 -17.77 26.45 -10.97
N LEU A 3 -16.86 25.47 -11.04
CA LEU A 3 -16.79 24.37 -10.09
C LEU A 3 -16.13 24.85 -8.79
N THR A 4 -16.61 24.36 -7.65
CA THR A 4 -15.92 24.60 -6.39
C THR A 4 -14.61 23.81 -6.34
N PRO A 5 -13.59 24.21 -5.54
CA PRO A 5 -12.35 23.42 -5.37
C PRO A 5 -12.62 21.97 -4.96
N HIS A 6 -13.64 21.73 -4.16
CA HIS A 6 -14.05 20.38 -3.78
C HIS A 6 -14.56 19.56 -4.97
N GLN A 7 -15.41 20.18 -5.82
CA GLN A 7 -15.92 19.51 -7.02
C GLN A 7 -14.80 19.20 -8.01
N GLU A 8 -13.85 20.11 -8.20
CA GLU A 8 -12.67 19.89 -9.04
C GLU A 8 -11.84 18.70 -8.53
N ARG A 9 -11.59 18.64 -7.22
CA ARG A 9 -10.88 17.53 -6.60
C ARG A 9 -11.58 16.20 -6.82
N MET A 10 -12.89 16.16 -6.68
CA MET A 10 -13.68 14.95 -6.88
C MET A 10 -13.60 14.46 -8.33
N ILE A 11 -13.62 15.36 -9.29
CA ILE A 11 -13.47 15.04 -10.73
C ILE A 11 -12.06 14.47 -10.98
N GLN A 12 -11.01 15.10 -10.44
CA GLN A 12 -9.64 14.63 -10.58
C GLN A 12 -9.44 13.23 -9.97
N LEU A 13 -9.98 12.98 -8.78
CA LEU A 13 -9.91 11.66 -8.13
C LEU A 13 -10.60 10.59 -8.96
N LYS A 14 -11.71 10.92 -9.60
CA LYS A 14 -12.41 10.00 -10.50
C LYS A 14 -11.56 9.62 -11.71
N ASP A 15 -10.87 10.59 -12.30
CA ASP A 15 -9.97 10.36 -13.43
C ASP A 15 -8.74 9.54 -13.01
N PHE A 16 -8.14 9.84 -11.88
CA PHE A 16 -7.00 9.08 -11.34
C PHE A 16 -7.40 7.64 -11.02
N ARG A 17 -8.59 7.43 -10.48
CA ARG A 17 -9.13 6.09 -10.22
C ARG A 17 -9.32 5.30 -11.51
N LYS A 18 -9.82 5.94 -12.56
CA LYS A 18 -9.96 5.33 -13.89
C LYS A 18 -8.60 4.90 -14.44
N ASN A 19 -7.60 5.77 -14.39
CA ASN A 19 -6.25 5.48 -14.86
C ASN A 19 -5.61 4.36 -14.05
N CYS A 20 -5.81 4.35 -12.74
CA CYS A 20 -5.34 3.31 -11.83
C CYS A 20 -5.91 1.93 -12.22
N ARG A 21 -7.19 1.88 -12.57
CA ARG A 21 -7.85 0.66 -13.05
C ARG A 21 -7.33 0.23 -14.41
N ILE A 22 -7.12 1.16 -15.34
CA ILE A 22 -6.59 0.85 -16.68
C ILE A 22 -5.20 0.20 -16.60
N ALA A 23 -4.38 0.63 -15.66
CA ALA A 23 -3.05 0.07 -15.44
C ALA A 23 -3.05 -1.41 -15.02
N LEU A 24 -4.18 -1.95 -14.61
CA LEU A 24 -4.33 -3.37 -14.29
C LEU A 24 -4.40 -4.26 -15.53
N ARG A 25 -4.73 -3.73 -16.69
CA ARG A 25 -4.89 -4.55 -17.91
C ARG A 25 -3.60 -5.33 -18.22
N PRO A 26 -3.68 -6.59 -18.61
CA PRO A 26 -4.87 -7.40 -18.91
C PRO A 26 -5.47 -8.15 -17.71
N PHE A 27 -5.08 -7.84 -16.48
CA PHE A 27 -5.61 -8.46 -15.27
C PHE A 27 -7.08 -8.10 -15.11
N ARG A 28 -7.83 -9.04 -14.54
CA ARG A 28 -9.25 -8.85 -14.27
C ARG A 28 -9.43 -7.95 -13.05
N TYR A 29 -10.16 -6.87 -13.19
CA TYR A 29 -10.43 -5.93 -12.11
C TYR A 29 -11.22 -6.59 -10.97
N ASP A 30 -10.73 -6.44 -9.74
CA ASP A 30 -11.36 -6.94 -8.53
C ASP A 30 -11.97 -5.82 -7.68
N GLY A 31 -11.27 -4.74 -7.51
CA GLY A 31 -11.75 -3.60 -6.74
C GLY A 31 -10.74 -2.48 -6.64
N SER A 32 -11.16 -1.38 -6.03
CA SER A 32 -10.29 -0.24 -5.77
C SER A 32 -10.63 0.41 -4.43
N LEU A 33 -9.65 1.09 -3.86
CA LEU A 33 -9.72 1.74 -2.57
C LEU A 33 -8.99 3.08 -2.63
N ILE A 34 -9.67 4.15 -2.21
CA ILE A 34 -9.07 5.47 -2.04
C ILE A 34 -8.82 5.68 -0.55
N THR A 35 -7.58 5.96 -0.19
CA THR A 35 -7.20 6.28 1.18
C THR A 35 -6.89 7.76 1.28
N HIS A 36 -7.67 8.46 2.10
CA HIS A 36 -7.47 9.88 2.40
C HIS A 36 -6.65 10.02 3.67
N PHE A 37 -5.76 10.98 3.70
CA PHE A 37 -4.93 11.26 4.86
C PHE A 37 -4.68 12.76 5.01
N THR A 38 -4.31 13.16 6.23
CA THR A 38 -3.91 14.53 6.56
C THR A 38 -2.46 14.51 7.02
N TYR A 39 -1.64 15.42 6.49
CA TYR A 39 -0.28 15.62 6.99
C TYR A 39 -0.32 16.22 8.38
N LYS A 40 0.53 15.68 9.27
CA LYS A 40 0.60 16.07 10.69
C LYS A 40 2.03 16.40 11.08
N GLU A 41 2.20 17.06 12.23
CA GLU A 41 3.51 17.37 12.80
C GLU A 41 4.12 16.17 13.53
N TYR A 42 3.85 14.95 13.04
CA TYR A 42 4.47 13.71 13.45
C TYR A 42 4.31 12.66 12.35
N ASP A 43 5.22 11.69 12.30
CA ASP A 43 5.12 10.57 11.39
C ASP A 43 4.02 9.62 11.85
N TYR A 44 3.26 9.07 10.92
CA TYR A 44 2.29 8.02 11.23
C TYR A 44 2.01 7.15 10.02
N ALA A 45 1.42 5.99 10.26
CA ALA A 45 1.05 5.06 9.20
C ALA A 45 -0.45 4.80 9.22
N LYS A 46 -1.04 4.71 8.01
CA LYS A 46 -2.38 4.17 7.80
C LYS A 46 -2.26 2.80 7.18
N GLU A 47 -2.88 1.80 7.81
CA GLU A 47 -2.88 0.43 7.32
C GLU A 47 -4.23 0.09 6.70
N VAL A 48 -4.21 -0.49 5.51
CA VAL A 48 -5.38 -1.03 4.84
C VAL A 48 -5.15 -2.50 4.52
N GLU A 49 -6.20 -3.29 4.61
CA GLU A 49 -6.19 -4.73 4.37
C GLU A 49 -6.86 -5.04 3.04
N ILE A 50 -6.23 -5.86 2.22
CA ILE A 50 -6.86 -6.42 1.03
C ILE A 50 -6.78 -7.95 1.04
N ALA A 51 -7.80 -8.59 0.48
CA ALA A 51 -7.85 -10.05 0.36
C ALA A 51 -7.34 -10.50 -1.01
N THR A 52 -6.58 -11.59 -1.02
CA THR A 52 -6.06 -12.22 -2.24
C THR A 52 -6.43 -13.71 -2.24
N ILE A 53 -7.73 -13.97 -2.19
CA ILE A 53 -8.28 -15.30 -1.88
C ILE A 53 -8.27 -16.29 -3.05
N GLN A 54 -8.07 -15.82 -4.27
CA GLN A 54 -8.24 -16.67 -5.47
C GLN A 54 -7.02 -17.54 -5.80
N ASN A 55 -5.98 -17.51 -5.00
CA ASN A 55 -4.73 -18.24 -5.27
C ASN A 55 -4.15 -17.96 -6.67
N GLU A 56 -4.31 -16.75 -7.12
CA GLU A 56 -3.85 -16.29 -8.43
C GLU A 56 -2.85 -15.15 -8.24
N ASN A 57 -2.17 -14.80 -9.32
CA ASN A 57 -1.31 -13.62 -9.30
C ASN A 57 -2.16 -12.36 -9.29
N TYR A 58 -2.03 -11.54 -8.26
CA TYR A 58 -2.68 -10.24 -8.15
C TYR A 58 -1.72 -9.13 -8.57
N ARG A 59 -2.25 -8.17 -9.31
CA ARG A 59 -1.56 -6.92 -9.58
C ARG A 59 -2.19 -5.81 -8.74
N LEU A 60 -1.34 -5.07 -8.06
CA LEU A 60 -1.70 -3.87 -7.33
C LEU A 60 -1.24 -2.67 -8.16
N SER A 61 -2.17 -1.79 -8.48
CA SER A 61 -1.90 -0.54 -9.19
C SER A 61 -2.08 0.62 -8.22
N PHE A 62 -1.02 1.40 -8.03
CA PHE A 62 -1.04 2.59 -7.18
C PHE A 62 -1.02 3.85 -8.04
N ASN A 63 -1.85 4.81 -7.65
CA ASN A 63 -1.86 6.13 -8.26
C ASN A 63 -1.72 7.18 -7.17
N SER A 64 -0.60 7.90 -7.18
CA SER A 64 -0.26 8.92 -6.19
C SER A 64 -0.35 10.35 -6.75
N MET A 65 -1.11 10.56 -7.82
CA MET A 65 -1.29 11.87 -8.43
C MET A 65 -1.98 12.87 -7.48
N ALA A 66 -2.74 12.38 -6.50
CA ALA A 66 -3.39 13.18 -5.47
C ALA A 66 -2.58 13.28 -4.17
N VAL A 67 -1.32 12.84 -4.16
CA VAL A 67 -0.35 13.12 -3.10
C VAL A 67 0.35 14.43 -3.48
N LEU A 68 -0.15 15.53 -2.94
CA LEU A 68 0.16 16.89 -3.42
C LEU A 68 1.25 17.61 -2.62
N ASN A 69 1.71 17.03 -1.52
CA ASN A 69 2.71 17.62 -0.66
C ASN A 69 3.91 16.67 -0.50
N GLU A 70 4.40 16.46 0.71
CA GLU A 70 5.52 15.58 0.95
C GLU A 70 5.25 14.16 0.44
N PRO A 71 6.22 13.53 -0.25
CA PRO A 71 6.09 12.14 -0.68
C PRO A 71 5.85 11.20 0.50
N ILE A 72 5.02 10.20 0.29
CA ILE A 72 4.75 9.15 1.27
C ILE A 72 5.55 7.90 0.93
N SER A 73 5.57 6.94 1.86
CA SER A 73 6.14 5.62 1.62
C SER A 73 5.06 4.56 1.70
N ILE A 74 5.24 3.47 0.96
CA ILE A 74 4.35 2.32 0.99
C ILE A 74 5.16 1.11 1.44
N LYS A 75 4.65 0.39 2.44
CA LYS A 75 5.19 -0.90 2.87
C LYS A 75 4.06 -1.91 2.93
N ILE A 76 4.27 -3.06 2.31
CA ILE A 76 3.28 -4.14 2.29
C ILE A 76 3.82 -5.31 3.09
N TYR A 77 3.01 -5.81 4.02
CA TYR A 77 3.33 -6.92 4.92
C TYR A 77 2.34 -8.08 4.78
N ASP A 78 2.76 -9.26 5.18
CA ASP A 78 1.92 -10.47 5.24
C ASP A 78 0.99 -10.50 6.45
N LYS A 79 1.27 -9.69 7.45
CA LYS A 79 0.53 -9.64 8.73
C LYS A 79 0.33 -8.19 9.19
N PRO A 80 -0.70 -7.94 10.02
CA PRO A 80 -0.93 -6.61 10.57
C PRO A 80 0.15 -6.20 11.57
N LYS A 81 0.19 -4.90 11.88
CA LYS A 81 1.21 -4.26 12.72
C LYS A 81 1.43 -4.90 14.09
N LYS A 82 0.41 -5.48 14.68
CA LYS A 82 0.50 -6.14 16.00
C LYS A 82 1.47 -7.34 16.03
N TYR A 83 1.76 -7.93 14.88
CA TYR A 83 2.68 -9.07 14.77
C TYR A 83 4.10 -8.57 14.50
N ARG A 84 5.00 -8.82 15.42
CA ARG A 84 6.43 -8.42 15.29
C ARG A 84 7.20 -9.24 14.26
N ASP A 85 6.73 -10.45 13.97
CA ASP A 85 7.34 -11.37 13.01
C ASP A 85 6.84 -11.18 11.58
N ARG A 86 6.10 -10.10 11.32
CA ARG A 86 5.60 -9.78 9.99
C ARG A 86 6.75 -9.59 8.99
N VAL A 87 6.53 -10.05 7.78
CA VAL A 87 7.52 -10.00 6.70
C VAL A 87 7.20 -8.84 5.76
N LEU A 88 8.21 -8.01 5.47
CA LEU A 88 8.09 -6.96 4.47
C LEU A 88 8.16 -7.59 3.08
N LEU A 89 7.07 -7.45 2.32
CA LEU A 89 6.90 -8.04 1.00
C LEU A 89 7.21 -7.06 -0.13
N TYR A 90 7.00 -5.78 0.11
CA TYR A 90 7.20 -4.72 -0.87
C TYR A 90 7.40 -3.38 -0.18
N GLU A 91 8.25 -2.55 -0.75
CA GLU A 91 8.51 -1.19 -0.26
C GLU A 91 8.70 -0.23 -1.44
N SER A 92 8.09 0.94 -1.34
CA SER A 92 8.30 2.05 -2.26
C SER A 92 8.40 3.34 -1.46
N THR A 93 9.43 4.13 -1.76
CA THR A 93 9.66 5.44 -1.13
C THR A 93 9.51 6.55 -2.16
N GLY A 94 9.38 7.80 -1.69
CA GLY A 94 9.24 8.94 -2.58
C GLY A 94 7.96 8.89 -3.42
N VAL A 95 6.87 8.39 -2.85
CA VAL A 95 5.60 8.18 -3.57
C VAL A 95 4.80 9.47 -3.60
N ALA A 96 4.82 10.13 -4.74
CA ALA A 96 4.03 11.32 -5.04
C ALA A 96 4.02 11.52 -6.55
N ASN A 97 2.91 11.99 -7.08
CA ASN A 97 2.77 12.36 -8.49
C ASN A 97 3.28 11.26 -9.46
N SER A 98 2.94 10.01 -9.15
CA SER A 98 3.40 8.85 -9.92
C SER A 98 2.35 7.75 -9.98
N GLU A 99 2.55 6.85 -10.93
CA GLU A 99 1.75 5.64 -11.13
C GLU A 99 2.71 4.46 -11.23
N PHE A 100 2.41 3.37 -10.54
CA PHE A 100 3.23 2.15 -10.58
C PHE A 100 2.41 0.93 -10.17
N THR A 101 2.92 -0.23 -10.54
CA THR A 101 2.29 -1.51 -10.24
C THR A 101 3.27 -2.46 -9.57
N THR A 102 2.74 -3.40 -8.79
CA THR A 102 3.49 -4.53 -8.24
C THR A 102 2.60 -5.77 -8.23
N GLU A 103 3.21 -6.95 -8.19
CA GLU A 103 2.48 -8.22 -8.29
C GLU A 103 2.78 -9.14 -7.11
N THR A 104 1.78 -9.92 -6.70
CA THR A 104 1.91 -10.82 -5.55
C THR A 104 2.85 -11.99 -5.78
N ASN A 105 3.09 -12.38 -7.03
CA ASN A 105 4.08 -13.43 -7.33
C ASN A 105 5.47 -13.06 -6.81
N GLU A 106 5.87 -11.81 -6.92
CA GLU A 106 7.14 -11.31 -6.40
C GLU A 106 7.14 -11.28 -4.86
N MET A 107 6.00 -10.93 -4.29
CA MET A 107 5.82 -10.89 -2.83
C MET A 107 5.89 -12.29 -2.20
N ILE A 108 5.32 -13.29 -2.85
CA ILE A 108 5.38 -14.69 -2.41
C ILE A 108 6.82 -15.19 -2.39
N VAL A 109 7.63 -14.84 -3.37
CA VAL A 109 9.07 -15.18 -3.39
C VAL A 109 9.78 -14.62 -2.16
N LYS A 110 9.56 -13.35 -1.84
CA LYS A 110 10.14 -12.72 -0.65
C LYS A 110 9.67 -13.39 0.65
N LEU A 111 8.40 -13.76 0.73
CA LEU A 111 7.86 -14.44 1.91
C LEU A 111 8.51 -15.81 2.09
N LYS A 112 8.65 -16.59 1.02
CA LYS A 112 9.31 -17.89 1.05
C LYS A 112 10.78 -17.78 1.45
N GLU A 113 11.51 -16.80 0.91
CA GLU A 113 12.89 -16.52 1.27
C GLU A 113 13.05 -16.20 2.77
N ALA A 114 12.21 -15.32 3.30
CA ALA A 114 12.23 -14.95 4.72
C ALA A 114 11.94 -16.14 5.62
N LYS A 115 10.94 -16.96 5.29
CA LYS A 115 10.60 -18.17 6.03
C LYS A 115 11.69 -19.23 5.95
N SER A 116 12.27 -19.43 4.78
CA SER A 116 13.38 -20.37 4.57
C SER A 116 14.63 -19.97 5.35
N LYS A 117 14.95 -18.68 5.39
CA LYS A 117 16.06 -18.15 6.18
C LYS A 117 15.87 -18.40 7.67
N LYS A 118 14.68 -18.12 8.19
CA LYS A 118 14.33 -18.36 9.59
C LYS A 118 14.39 -19.84 9.94
N LEU A 119 13.94 -20.71 9.04
CA LEU A 119 14.05 -22.17 9.22
C LEU A 119 15.51 -22.62 9.25
N ALA A 120 16.36 -22.10 8.38
CA ALA A 120 17.79 -22.43 8.35
C ALA A 120 18.52 -22.00 9.63
N GLU A 121 18.11 -20.91 10.25
CA GLU A 121 18.66 -20.40 11.51
C GLU A 121 18.20 -21.20 12.73
N ASN A 122 17.15 -21.97 12.62
CA ASN A 122 16.64 -22.82 13.71
C ASN A 122 17.37 -24.17 13.72
N THR A 123 18.31 -24.33 14.66
CA THR A 123 19.11 -25.56 14.82
C THR A 123 18.49 -26.60 15.75
N ASP A 124 17.42 -26.27 16.46
CA ASP A 124 16.83 -27.09 17.53
C ASP A 124 15.71 -28.03 17.05
N ILE A 125 15.55 -28.21 15.74
CA ILE A 125 14.52 -29.07 15.16
C ILE A 125 15.14 -30.31 14.52
N SER A 126 14.36 -31.41 14.51
CA SER A 126 14.75 -32.64 13.84
C SER A 126 14.76 -32.50 12.32
N ASP A 127 15.46 -33.40 11.63
CA ASP A 127 15.47 -33.42 10.16
C ASP A 127 14.06 -33.67 9.58
N LYS A 128 13.27 -34.47 10.25
CA LYS A 128 11.87 -34.76 9.89
C LYS A 128 11.03 -33.49 9.98
N GLU A 129 11.14 -32.74 11.06
CA GLU A 129 10.43 -31.47 11.25
C GLU A 129 10.86 -30.45 10.24
N ARG A 130 12.17 -30.35 9.96
CA ARG A 130 12.72 -29.45 8.96
C ARG A 130 12.16 -29.76 7.57
N SER A 131 12.11 -31.01 7.17
CA SER A 131 11.54 -31.44 5.89
C SER A 131 10.04 -31.08 5.79
N TYR A 132 9.31 -31.26 6.89
CA TYR A 132 7.89 -30.87 6.98
C TYR A 132 7.70 -29.36 6.81
N GLN A 133 8.50 -28.56 7.51
CA GLN A 133 8.45 -27.10 7.41
C GLN A 133 8.81 -26.59 6.01
N LYS A 134 9.78 -27.22 5.34
CA LYS A 134 10.12 -26.89 3.95
C LYS A 134 8.93 -27.07 2.99
N LYS A 135 8.17 -28.16 3.17
CA LYS A 135 6.96 -28.40 2.36
C LYS A 135 5.88 -27.34 2.62
N ILE A 136 5.72 -26.92 3.87
CA ILE A 136 4.77 -25.84 4.22
C ILE A 136 5.18 -24.56 3.52
N ILE A 137 6.46 -24.21 3.55
CA ILE A 137 6.99 -22.99 2.91
C ILE A 137 6.78 -23.04 1.41
N GLU A 138 7.05 -24.16 0.74
CA GLU A 138 6.84 -24.32 -0.70
C GLU A 138 5.40 -24.06 -1.13
N ASN A 139 4.45 -24.36 -0.26
CA ASN A 139 3.00 -24.24 -0.52
C ASN A 139 2.36 -22.98 0.12
N ILE A 140 3.17 -22.05 0.60
CA ILE A 140 2.67 -20.80 1.18
C ILE A 140 1.87 -20.01 0.14
N ARG A 141 0.75 -19.47 0.59
CA ARG A 141 -0.13 -18.61 -0.20
C ARG A 141 -0.41 -17.31 0.55
N LEU A 142 -0.49 -16.23 -0.18
CA LEU A 142 -0.92 -14.95 0.37
C LEU A 142 -2.44 -14.85 0.27
N LYS A 143 -3.11 -14.83 1.41
CA LYS A 143 -4.57 -14.66 1.51
C LYS A 143 -4.96 -13.22 1.80
N LYS A 144 -4.06 -12.47 2.43
CA LYS A 144 -4.26 -11.08 2.80
C LYS A 144 -2.95 -10.31 2.65
N LEU A 145 -3.07 -9.05 2.30
CA LEU A 145 -1.97 -8.09 2.29
C LEU A 145 -2.32 -6.93 3.20
N PHE A 146 -1.33 -6.47 3.96
CA PHE A 146 -1.46 -5.32 4.85
C PHE A 146 -0.61 -4.19 4.30
N ILE A 147 -1.27 -3.20 3.74
CA ILE A 147 -0.65 -2.07 3.05
C ILE A 147 -0.56 -0.91 4.01
N ASN A 148 0.65 -0.47 4.30
CA ASN A 148 0.92 0.64 5.19
C ASN A 148 1.35 1.84 4.37
N TYR A 149 0.56 2.90 4.44
CA TYR A 149 0.91 4.22 3.91
C TYR A 149 1.56 5.02 5.02
N ILE A 150 2.84 5.32 4.87
CA ILE A 150 3.63 6.04 5.87
C ILE A 150 3.66 7.51 5.48
N ILE A 151 2.98 8.31 6.29
CA ILE A 151 2.86 9.75 6.09
C ILE A 151 3.95 10.43 6.94
N PRO A 152 4.88 11.18 6.31
CA PRO A 152 5.98 11.79 7.02
C PRO A 152 5.52 13.00 7.84
N TYR A 153 6.32 13.35 8.85
CA TYR A 153 6.19 14.62 9.56
C TYR A 153 6.16 15.76 8.53
N THR A 154 5.21 16.66 8.71
CA THR A 154 5.10 17.86 7.86
C THR A 154 4.81 19.05 8.73
N GLU A 155 5.67 20.05 8.69
CA GLU A 155 5.47 21.29 9.40
C GLU A 155 4.23 22.00 8.87
N ARG A 156 3.36 22.43 9.77
CA ARG A 156 2.13 23.12 9.40
C ARG A 156 2.39 24.59 9.14
N GLY A 157 1.97 25.06 7.97
CA GLY A 157 1.89 26.47 7.67
C GLY A 157 0.73 27.13 8.39
N TYR A 158 0.86 28.42 8.61
CA TYR A 158 -0.22 29.27 9.11
C TYR A 158 -0.76 30.12 7.97
N LYS A 159 -2.07 30.31 7.96
CA LYS A 159 -2.76 31.20 7.04
C LYS A 159 -3.28 32.39 7.83
N ILE A 160 -3.01 33.59 7.36
CA ILE A 160 -3.50 34.83 7.95
C ILE A 160 -4.68 35.32 7.09
N ASP A 161 -5.85 35.52 7.71
CA ASP A 161 -7.03 36.07 7.05
C ASP A 161 -6.96 37.60 6.93
N GLU A 162 -7.98 38.20 6.29
CA GLU A 162 -8.07 39.66 6.09
C GLU A 162 -8.16 40.46 7.42
N ASP A 163 -8.62 39.80 8.48
CA ASP A 163 -8.76 40.38 9.81
C ASP A 163 -7.50 40.17 10.66
N GLY A 164 -6.44 39.54 10.11
CA GLY A 164 -5.20 39.29 10.80
C GLY A 164 -5.22 38.06 11.73
N ASN A 165 -6.26 37.23 11.65
CA ASN A 165 -6.36 36.00 12.43
C ASN A 165 -5.53 34.88 11.81
N GLU A 166 -4.72 34.20 12.63
CA GLU A 166 -3.95 33.04 12.21
C GLU A 166 -4.76 31.75 12.32
N SER A 167 -4.75 30.94 11.27
CA SER A 167 -5.29 29.58 11.29
C SER A 167 -4.28 28.61 10.71
N ARG A 168 -4.27 27.36 11.19
CA ARG A 168 -3.40 26.30 10.65
C ARG A 168 -3.93 25.82 9.31
N VAL A 169 -3.04 25.71 8.34
CA VAL A 169 -3.35 25.08 7.05
C VAL A 169 -3.32 23.56 7.22
N LEU A 170 -4.47 22.93 7.02
CA LEU A 170 -4.57 21.47 6.97
C LEU A 170 -4.25 21.00 5.56
N THR A 171 -3.16 20.29 5.38
CA THR A 171 -2.80 19.68 4.10
C THR A 171 -3.29 18.25 4.06
N LYS A 172 -4.07 17.93 3.05
CA LYS A 172 -4.65 16.61 2.82
C LYS A 172 -4.06 15.99 1.56
N GLY A 173 -3.98 14.67 1.54
CA GLY A 173 -3.61 13.91 0.37
C GLY A 173 -4.50 12.68 0.23
N SER A 174 -4.41 12.04 -0.93
CA SER A 174 -5.14 10.81 -1.21
C SER A 174 -4.28 9.91 -2.08
N ILE A 175 -4.35 8.62 -1.83
CA ILE A 175 -3.71 7.61 -2.67
C ILE A 175 -4.75 6.58 -3.11
N ILE A 176 -4.67 6.16 -4.36
CA ILE A 176 -5.59 5.21 -4.97
C ILE A 176 -4.87 3.90 -5.18
N LEU A 177 -5.52 2.82 -4.80
CA LEU A 177 -5.10 1.46 -5.06
C LEU A 177 -6.20 0.76 -5.86
N ALA A 178 -5.84 0.18 -6.99
CA ALA A 178 -6.70 -0.74 -7.73
C ALA A 178 -6.07 -2.12 -7.73
N VAL A 179 -6.90 -3.14 -7.64
CA VAL A 179 -6.47 -4.54 -7.51
C VAL A 179 -7.12 -5.36 -8.61
N GLY A 180 -6.31 -6.18 -9.25
CA GLY A 180 -6.78 -7.13 -10.26
C GLY A 180 -6.04 -8.46 -10.15
N TYR A 181 -6.59 -9.50 -10.75
CA TYR A 181 -6.00 -10.83 -10.72
C TYR A 181 -5.93 -11.44 -12.12
N ASN A 182 -5.00 -12.34 -12.28
CA ASN A 182 -4.79 -13.08 -13.50
C ASN A 182 -5.20 -14.53 -13.29
N ASN A 183 -6.18 -15.00 -14.06
CA ASN A 183 -6.72 -16.35 -13.95
C ASN A 183 -6.27 -17.27 -15.10
N LEU A 184 -5.06 -17.06 -15.58
CA LEU A 184 -4.43 -17.92 -16.58
C LEU A 184 -3.75 -19.13 -15.93
#